data_9b79955d634ed8314c295e789ac95522
#
_entry.id   9b79955d634ed8314c295e789ac95522
#
_cell.length_a   1.000
_cell.length_b   1.000
_cell.length_c   1.000
_cell.angle_alpha   90.00
_cell.angle_beta   90.00
_cell.angle_gamma   90.00
#
_symmetry.space_group_name_H-M   'P 1'
#
loop_
_entity.id
_entity.type
_entity.pdbx_description
1 polymer ?
#
loop_
_entity_poly.entity_id
_entity_poly.type
_entity_poly.pdbx_seq_one_letter_code
_entity_poly.pdbx_strand_id
1 'polypeptide(L)'
;GESDWVSATYVGGNKVVIACKDGGNSNQGTAVVGTVSGTSISFGTAVVFNAATTDHIDVETVGNNQVLVSYQDGGDSTNGNSRVGTVSGTSISFGTEVTFETAGDTMRPSASYVSDGKAVLSFTADIGSAKNGKSRIASISGTDVTFGTAVTFISHGAEYISTSYIG
;
A
#
# COMPACT_ATOMS: atom_id res chain seq x y z
N GLY A 1 17.79 9.41 9.62
CA GLY A 1 17.42 8.01 9.64
C GLY A 1 17.44 7.44 8.23
N GLU A 2 17.50 6.14 8.10
CA GLU A 2 17.36 5.47 6.82
C GLU A 2 15.86 5.37 6.47
N SER A 3 15.53 5.45 5.18
CA SER A 3 14.17 5.20 4.68
C SER A 3 14.17 3.89 3.91
N ASP A 4 13.24 3.01 4.25
CA ASP A 4 13.10 1.68 3.65
C ASP A 4 11.72 1.49 3.03
N TRP A 5 11.53 0.39 2.31
CA TRP A 5 10.26 -0.04 1.73
C TRP A 5 9.60 1.06 0.88
N VAL A 6 10.39 1.70 0.02
CA VAL A 6 9.91 2.79 -0.85
C VAL A 6 9.10 2.22 -2.01
N SER A 7 7.87 2.71 -2.17
CA SER A 7 7.00 2.43 -3.31
C SER A 7 6.45 3.73 -3.87
N ALA A 8 6.20 3.80 -5.17
CA ALA A 8 5.69 5.01 -5.83
C ALA A 8 4.73 4.67 -6.97
N THR A 9 3.70 5.52 -7.13
CA THR A 9 2.73 5.40 -8.21
C THR A 9 2.39 6.76 -8.81
N TYR A 10 2.03 6.77 -10.09
CA TYR A 10 1.52 7.95 -10.79
C TYR A 10 0.01 8.12 -10.57
N VAL A 11 -0.45 9.30 -10.19
CA VAL A 11 -1.86 9.56 -9.87
C VAL A 11 -2.55 10.54 -10.82
N GLY A 12 -1.92 10.86 -11.95
CA GLY A 12 -2.45 11.83 -12.91
C GLY A 12 -1.96 13.27 -12.66
N GLY A 13 -2.17 14.17 -13.62
CA GLY A 13 -1.88 15.61 -13.48
C GLY A 13 -0.42 15.93 -13.13
N ASN A 14 0.55 15.19 -13.69
CA ASN A 14 1.98 15.30 -13.39
C ASN A 14 2.32 15.02 -11.91
N LYS A 15 1.52 14.24 -11.21
CA LYS A 15 1.72 13.92 -9.80
C LYS A 15 2.03 12.45 -9.58
N VAL A 16 2.89 12.23 -8.60
CA VAL A 16 3.21 10.90 -8.07
C VAL A 16 2.98 10.90 -6.57
N VAL A 17 2.60 9.75 -6.02
CA VAL A 17 2.64 9.50 -4.57
C VAL A 17 3.81 8.58 -4.31
N ILE A 18 4.62 8.92 -3.32
CA ILE A 18 5.70 8.09 -2.80
C ILE A 18 5.35 7.75 -1.36
N ALA A 19 5.39 6.48 -1.03
CA ALA A 19 5.20 5.97 0.34
C ALA A 19 6.46 5.25 0.79
N CYS A 20 6.83 5.39 2.04
CA CYS A 20 8.02 4.76 2.62
C CYS A 20 7.89 4.58 4.14
N LYS A 21 8.76 3.74 4.68
CA LYS A 21 9.09 3.72 6.10
C LYS A 21 10.05 4.87 6.40
N ASP A 22 9.66 5.77 7.26
CA ASP A 22 10.47 6.93 7.63
C ASP A 22 11.28 6.65 8.91
N GLY A 23 12.53 6.24 8.74
CA GLY A 23 13.47 6.00 9.84
C GLY A 23 13.84 7.25 10.61
N GLY A 24 13.66 8.44 10.04
CA GLY A 24 13.80 9.72 10.73
C GLY A 24 12.62 10.06 11.64
N ASN A 25 11.48 9.36 11.45
CA ASN A 25 10.24 9.56 12.20
C ASN A 25 9.77 8.24 12.85
N SER A 26 10.61 7.63 13.66
CA SER A 26 10.30 6.41 14.45
C SER A 26 9.82 5.21 13.60
N ASN A 27 10.31 5.08 12.38
CA ASN A 27 9.92 4.03 11.43
C ASN A 27 8.44 4.05 11.03
N GLN A 28 7.79 5.20 11.14
CA GLN A 28 6.39 5.36 10.75
C GLN A 28 6.20 5.28 9.23
N GLY A 29 5.03 4.80 8.82
CA GLY A 29 4.62 4.83 7.44
C GLY A 29 4.25 6.25 7.00
N THR A 30 5.00 6.80 6.03
CA THR A 30 4.87 8.19 5.59
C THR A 30 4.71 8.25 4.08
N ALA A 31 3.85 9.15 3.60
CA ALA A 31 3.66 9.38 2.17
C ALA A 31 3.80 10.88 1.83
N VAL A 32 4.23 11.15 0.60
CA VAL A 32 4.38 12.50 0.07
C VAL A 32 3.91 12.57 -1.38
N VAL A 33 3.33 13.71 -1.77
CA VAL A 33 2.97 13.99 -3.17
C VAL A 33 4.11 14.73 -3.85
N GLY A 34 4.60 14.17 -4.96
CA GLY A 34 5.55 14.81 -5.85
C GLY A 34 4.84 15.42 -7.06
N THR A 35 5.28 16.59 -7.51
CA THR A 35 4.86 17.23 -8.76
C THR A 35 6.04 17.26 -9.73
N VAL A 36 5.87 16.65 -10.90
CA VAL A 36 6.88 16.57 -11.96
C VAL A 36 6.73 17.74 -12.91
N SER A 37 7.85 18.40 -13.22
CA SER A 37 7.91 19.50 -14.21
C SER A 37 9.20 19.37 -15.02
N GLY A 38 9.08 18.94 -16.28
CA GLY A 38 10.24 18.61 -17.11
C GLY A 38 11.07 17.49 -16.47
N THR A 39 12.32 17.80 -16.14
CA THR A 39 13.27 16.89 -15.48
C THR A 39 13.36 17.09 -13.96
N SER A 40 12.48 17.92 -13.38
CA SER A 40 12.48 18.25 -11.97
C SER A 40 11.26 17.68 -11.26
N ILE A 41 11.41 17.41 -9.95
CA ILE A 41 10.30 17.05 -9.07
C ILE A 41 10.35 17.95 -7.84
N SER A 42 9.18 18.41 -7.40
CA SER A 42 9.00 19.12 -6.13
C SER A 42 8.03 18.35 -5.25
N PHE A 43 8.23 18.40 -3.93
CA PHE A 43 7.42 17.64 -2.98
C PHE A 43 6.55 18.56 -2.12
N GLY A 44 5.35 18.07 -1.81
CA GLY A 44 4.48 18.65 -0.80
C GLY A 44 4.91 18.29 0.62
N THR A 45 4.00 18.49 1.57
CA THR A 45 4.23 18.08 2.97
C THR A 45 4.02 16.57 3.12
N ALA A 46 4.95 15.89 3.77
CA ALA A 46 4.84 14.48 4.10
C ALA A 46 3.73 14.25 5.15
N VAL A 47 2.98 13.17 5.00
CA VAL A 47 1.85 12.80 5.86
C VAL A 47 2.04 11.38 6.36
N VAL A 48 1.93 11.19 7.67
CA VAL A 48 1.97 9.86 8.29
C VAL A 48 0.65 9.13 8.01
N PHE A 49 0.72 7.94 7.39
CA PHE A 49 -0.44 7.06 7.21
C PHE A 49 -0.51 5.94 8.25
N ASN A 50 0.62 5.59 8.86
CA ASN A 50 0.67 4.67 9.99
C ASN A 50 1.65 5.18 11.06
N ALA A 51 1.16 5.40 12.28
CA ALA A 51 1.95 5.94 13.40
C ALA A 51 2.75 4.89 14.18
N ALA A 52 2.90 3.69 13.62
CA ALA A 52 3.71 2.60 14.16
C ALA A 52 4.81 2.21 13.17
N THR A 53 5.69 1.29 13.57
CA THR A 53 6.67 0.68 12.67
C THR A 53 5.94 0.07 11.48
N THR A 54 6.34 0.47 10.28
CA THR A 54 5.66 0.09 9.04
C THR A 54 6.67 -0.56 8.10
N ASP A 55 6.38 -1.77 7.67
CA ASP A 55 7.24 -2.53 6.79
C ASP A 55 6.48 -2.98 5.51
N HIS A 56 7.20 -3.43 4.50
CA HIS A 56 6.62 -4.02 3.29
C HIS A 56 5.52 -3.15 2.63
N ILE A 57 5.85 -1.91 2.31
CA ILE A 57 4.90 -0.93 1.80
C ILE A 57 4.73 -1.08 0.28
N ASP A 58 3.47 -1.04 -0.16
CA ASP A 58 3.09 -0.87 -1.56
C ASP A 58 2.08 0.27 -1.71
N VAL A 59 2.19 1.04 -2.79
CA VAL A 59 1.25 2.09 -3.14
C VAL A 59 0.82 1.97 -4.60
N GLU A 60 -0.48 1.81 -4.83
CA GLU A 60 -1.07 1.67 -6.17
C GLU A 60 -2.16 2.71 -6.40
N THR A 61 -2.18 3.29 -7.59
CA THR A 61 -3.27 4.17 -8.04
C THR A 61 -4.55 3.35 -8.26
N VAL A 62 -5.65 3.75 -7.62
CA VAL A 62 -6.93 3.01 -7.65
C VAL A 62 -8.10 3.86 -8.19
N GLY A 63 -7.80 5.00 -8.77
CA GLY A 63 -8.79 5.89 -9.35
C GLY A 63 -8.23 7.29 -9.51
N ASN A 64 -9.09 8.25 -9.91
CA ASN A 64 -8.69 9.63 -10.09
C ASN A 64 -8.24 10.26 -8.77
N ASN A 65 -6.97 10.62 -8.68
CA ASN A 65 -6.36 11.20 -7.48
C ASN A 65 -6.46 10.31 -6.22
N GLN A 66 -6.65 9.00 -6.36
CA GLN A 66 -6.71 8.07 -5.24
C GLN A 66 -5.65 6.99 -5.35
N VAL A 67 -5.11 6.60 -4.19
CA VAL A 67 -4.16 5.51 -4.03
C VAL A 67 -4.63 4.54 -2.95
N LEU A 68 -4.30 3.27 -3.11
CA LEU A 68 -4.34 2.27 -2.05
C LEU A 68 -2.92 2.11 -1.52
N VAL A 69 -2.69 2.39 -0.25
CA VAL A 69 -1.43 2.07 0.44
C VAL A 69 -1.67 0.82 1.25
N SER A 70 -0.87 -0.22 1.02
CA SER A 70 -0.93 -1.51 1.71
C SER A 70 0.41 -1.80 2.35
N TYR A 71 0.41 -2.30 3.59
CA TYR A 71 1.61 -2.44 4.38
C TYR A 71 1.47 -3.48 5.49
N GLN A 72 2.60 -3.87 6.07
CA GLN A 72 2.66 -4.59 7.34
C GLN A 72 2.72 -3.59 8.48
N ASP A 73 1.84 -3.72 9.47
CA ASP A 73 1.80 -2.87 10.65
C ASP A 73 2.46 -3.56 11.86
N GLY A 74 3.66 -3.12 12.21
CA GLY A 74 4.38 -3.61 13.39
C GLY A 74 3.74 -3.22 14.72
N GLY A 75 2.84 -2.23 14.73
CA GLY A 75 2.04 -1.82 15.89
C GLY A 75 0.80 -2.68 16.09
N ASP A 76 0.39 -3.43 15.05
CA ASP A 76 -0.80 -4.30 15.08
C ASP A 76 -0.41 -5.76 14.78
N SER A 77 0.48 -6.32 15.57
CA SER A 77 0.86 -7.76 15.52
C SER A 77 1.33 -8.21 14.13
N THR A 78 1.96 -7.34 13.35
CA THR A 78 2.43 -7.58 11.98
C THR A 78 1.31 -7.92 10.98
N ASN A 79 0.08 -7.48 11.28
CA ASN A 79 -1.06 -7.61 10.39
C ASN A 79 -0.84 -6.85 9.07
N GLY A 80 -1.54 -7.27 8.04
CA GLY A 80 -1.62 -6.56 6.79
C GLY A 80 -2.74 -5.53 6.81
N ASN A 81 -2.38 -4.24 6.72
CA ASN A 81 -3.31 -3.12 6.76
C ASN A 81 -3.27 -2.30 5.47
N SER A 82 -4.38 -1.65 5.16
CA SER A 82 -4.47 -0.73 4.02
C SER A 82 -5.27 0.52 4.35
N ARG A 83 -4.95 1.61 3.63
CA ARG A 83 -5.71 2.87 3.64
C ARG A 83 -5.89 3.40 2.23
N VAL A 84 -7.01 4.04 1.97
CA VAL A 84 -7.20 4.83 0.75
C VAL A 84 -6.68 6.24 1.00
N GLY A 85 -5.75 6.68 0.17
CA GLY A 85 -5.24 8.05 0.13
C GLY A 85 -5.95 8.86 -0.96
N THR A 86 -6.31 10.10 -0.68
CA THR A 86 -6.86 11.05 -1.65
C THR A 86 -5.92 12.23 -1.82
N VAL A 87 -5.48 12.47 -3.06
CA VAL A 87 -4.57 13.57 -3.42
C VAL A 87 -5.36 14.82 -3.80
N SER A 88 -5.02 15.93 -3.17
CA SER A 88 -5.55 17.26 -3.50
C SER A 88 -4.42 18.29 -3.58
N GLY A 89 -4.16 18.81 -4.78
CA GLY A 89 -3.01 19.69 -5.00
C GLY A 89 -1.70 18.95 -4.71
N THR A 90 -0.92 19.40 -3.74
CA THR A 90 0.34 18.79 -3.28
C THR A 90 0.19 18.08 -1.94
N SER A 91 -1.05 17.86 -1.50
CA SER A 91 -1.36 17.21 -0.22
C SER A 91 -2.02 15.86 -0.45
N ILE A 92 -1.88 14.97 0.52
CA ILE A 92 -2.59 13.69 0.60
C ILE A 92 -3.27 13.57 1.95
N SER A 93 -4.47 12.98 1.97
CA SER A 93 -5.18 12.60 3.19
C SER A 93 -5.59 11.15 3.12
N PHE A 94 -5.67 10.47 4.26
CA PHE A 94 -5.98 9.04 4.34
C PHE A 94 -7.32 8.79 5.02
N GLY A 95 -8.08 7.83 4.47
CA GLY A 95 -9.29 7.28 5.08
C GLY A 95 -8.99 6.34 6.24
N THR A 96 -10.03 5.64 6.68
CA THR A 96 -9.93 4.66 7.78
C THR A 96 -9.02 3.50 7.40
N GLU A 97 -8.22 3.04 8.36
CA GLU A 97 -7.43 1.83 8.23
C GLU A 97 -8.31 0.59 8.22
N VAL A 98 -7.98 -0.35 7.35
CA VAL A 98 -8.69 -1.63 7.25
C VAL A 98 -7.68 -2.77 7.16
N THR A 99 -7.80 -3.74 8.07
CA THR A 99 -6.97 -4.94 8.06
C THR A 99 -7.43 -5.91 6.97
N PHE A 100 -6.52 -6.30 6.09
CA PHE A 100 -6.80 -7.29 5.05
C PHE A 100 -6.31 -8.70 5.41
N GLU A 101 -5.36 -8.85 6.34
CA GLU A 101 -4.86 -10.16 6.78
C GLU A 101 -4.40 -10.11 8.23
N THR A 102 -4.83 -11.10 9.02
CA THR A 102 -4.48 -11.27 10.45
C THR A 102 -3.78 -12.59 10.74
N ALA A 103 -3.64 -13.46 9.76
CA ALA A 103 -3.07 -14.79 9.95
C ALA A 103 -1.55 -14.76 9.71
N GLY A 104 -0.79 -14.52 10.75
CA GLY A 104 0.67 -14.47 10.73
C GLY A 104 1.23 -13.18 10.14
N ASP A 105 2.55 -13.14 9.98
CA ASP A 105 3.23 -11.99 9.41
C ASP A 105 2.80 -11.77 7.96
N THR A 106 2.24 -10.58 7.67
CA THR A 106 1.92 -10.19 6.30
C THR A 106 3.13 -9.52 5.67
N MET A 107 3.60 -10.04 4.56
CA MET A 107 4.79 -9.52 3.89
C MET A 107 4.51 -9.21 2.42
N ARG A 108 5.17 -8.16 1.93
CA ARG A 108 5.24 -7.81 0.50
C ARG A 108 3.87 -7.76 -0.16
N PRO A 109 2.93 -6.94 0.33
CA PRO A 109 1.73 -6.67 -0.42
C PRO A 109 2.10 -6.07 -1.77
N SER A 110 1.32 -6.40 -2.79
CA SER A 110 1.41 -5.83 -4.12
C SER A 110 0.00 -5.69 -4.67
N ALA A 111 -0.40 -4.48 -4.94
CA ALA A 111 -1.72 -4.18 -5.49
C ALA A 111 -1.63 -3.91 -6.99
N SER A 112 -2.72 -4.17 -7.71
CA SER A 112 -2.91 -3.70 -9.07
C SER A 112 -4.37 -3.34 -9.30
N TYR A 113 -4.59 -2.12 -9.77
CA TYR A 113 -5.93 -1.64 -10.11
C TYR A 113 -6.47 -2.39 -11.33
N VAL A 114 -7.72 -2.82 -11.24
CA VAL A 114 -8.39 -3.56 -12.33
C VAL A 114 -9.38 -2.64 -13.05
N SER A 115 -10.44 -2.24 -12.40
CA SER A 115 -11.49 -1.33 -12.91
C SER A 115 -12.55 -1.09 -11.84
N ASP A 116 -13.42 -0.10 -12.05
CA ASP A 116 -14.64 0.11 -11.27
C ASP A 116 -14.42 0.15 -9.75
N GLY A 117 -13.35 0.81 -9.30
CA GLY A 117 -12.99 0.87 -7.89
C GLY A 117 -12.53 -0.47 -7.30
N LYS A 118 -12.00 -1.38 -8.13
CA LYS A 118 -11.47 -2.67 -7.68
C LYS A 118 -9.98 -2.79 -7.97
N ALA A 119 -9.27 -3.36 -7.01
CA ALA A 119 -7.88 -3.76 -7.15
C ALA A 119 -7.70 -5.21 -6.68
N VAL A 120 -6.76 -5.92 -7.27
CA VAL A 120 -6.25 -7.18 -6.73
C VAL A 120 -5.11 -6.84 -5.78
N LEU A 121 -5.18 -7.31 -4.55
CA LEU A 121 -4.11 -7.23 -3.56
C LEU A 121 -3.57 -8.62 -3.30
N SER A 122 -2.32 -8.86 -3.68
CA SER A 122 -1.61 -10.13 -3.42
C SER A 122 -0.54 -9.91 -2.36
N PHE A 123 -0.30 -10.91 -1.52
CA PHE A 123 0.63 -10.81 -0.40
C PHE A 123 1.10 -12.19 0.06
N THR A 124 2.18 -12.21 0.82
CA THR A 124 2.62 -13.39 1.56
C THR A 124 2.03 -13.34 2.97
N ALA A 125 1.38 -14.41 3.39
CA ALA A 125 1.00 -14.63 4.79
C ALA A 125 1.90 -15.73 5.38
N ASP A 126 2.75 -15.36 6.35
CA ASP A 126 3.64 -16.28 7.04
C ASP A 126 2.91 -16.89 8.24
N ILE A 127 2.46 -18.12 8.09
CA ILE A 127 1.71 -18.86 9.12
C ILE A 127 2.63 -19.93 9.69
N GLY A 128 3.55 -19.49 10.56
CA GLY A 128 4.51 -20.41 11.20
C GLY A 128 5.57 -20.94 10.23
N SER A 129 5.45 -22.18 9.78
CA SER A 129 6.42 -22.78 8.84
C SER A 129 6.00 -22.67 7.36
N ALA A 130 4.86 -22.04 7.09
CA ALA A 130 4.29 -21.94 5.74
C ALA A 130 4.12 -20.49 5.31
N LYS A 131 4.84 -20.09 4.26
CA LYS A 131 4.66 -18.82 3.58
C LYS A 131 3.69 -19.01 2.42
N ASN A 132 2.43 -18.64 2.63
CA ASN A 132 1.38 -18.80 1.64
C ASN A 132 1.23 -17.53 0.80
N GLY A 133 1.17 -17.69 -0.52
CA GLY A 133 0.76 -16.64 -1.44
C GLY A 133 -0.76 -16.55 -1.48
N LYS A 134 -1.31 -15.40 -1.09
CA LYS A 134 -2.74 -15.12 -1.06
C LYS A 134 -3.08 -13.89 -1.88
N SER A 135 -4.33 -13.84 -2.36
CA SER A 135 -4.89 -12.64 -3.00
C SER A 135 -6.29 -12.34 -2.50
N ARG A 136 -6.64 -11.05 -2.48
CA ARG A 136 -7.98 -10.53 -2.19
C ARG A 136 -8.38 -9.50 -3.24
N ILE A 137 -9.66 -9.34 -3.44
CA ILE A 137 -10.19 -8.17 -4.15
C ILE A 137 -10.44 -7.06 -3.13
N ALA A 138 -9.79 -5.94 -3.33
CA ALA A 138 -10.10 -4.68 -2.68
C ALA A 138 -11.20 -3.98 -3.46
N SER A 139 -12.25 -3.52 -2.78
CA SER A 139 -13.31 -2.69 -3.35
C SER A 139 -13.26 -1.32 -2.69
N ILE A 140 -13.02 -0.28 -3.49
CA ILE A 140 -12.82 1.10 -3.06
C ILE A 140 -14.08 1.91 -3.34
N SER A 141 -14.57 2.65 -2.34
CA SER A 141 -15.69 3.57 -2.46
C SER A 141 -15.41 4.84 -1.66
N GLY A 142 -15.16 5.94 -2.35
CA GLY A 142 -14.68 7.16 -1.70
C GLY A 142 -13.36 6.91 -0.98
N THR A 143 -13.28 7.17 0.31
CA THR A 143 -12.08 6.94 1.14
C THR A 143 -12.08 5.59 1.86
N ASP A 144 -13.09 4.75 1.59
CA ASP A 144 -13.24 3.45 2.24
C ASP A 144 -12.74 2.33 1.33
N VAL A 145 -12.19 1.28 1.95
CA VAL A 145 -11.83 0.03 1.29
C VAL A 145 -12.44 -1.14 2.04
N THR A 146 -12.90 -2.13 1.30
CA THR A 146 -13.35 -3.43 1.84
C THR A 146 -12.67 -4.55 1.09
N PHE A 147 -12.46 -5.69 1.77
CA PHE A 147 -11.76 -6.83 1.18
C PHE A 147 -12.66 -8.05 1.08
N GLY A 148 -12.64 -8.69 -0.09
CA GLY A 148 -13.26 -9.99 -0.32
C GLY A 148 -12.53 -11.13 0.41
N THR A 149 -13.04 -12.35 0.30
CA THR A 149 -12.41 -13.55 0.85
C THR A 149 -11.02 -13.76 0.26
N ALA A 150 -10.05 -14.11 1.09
CA ALA A 150 -8.70 -14.46 0.64
C ALA A 150 -8.72 -15.78 -0.13
N VAL A 151 -8.00 -15.82 -1.24
CA VAL A 151 -7.74 -17.04 -2.01
C VAL A 151 -6.25 -17.33 -1.97
N THR A 152 -5.90 -18.54 -1.56
CA THR A 152 -4.51 -19.03 -1.60
C THR A 152 -4.22 -19.55 -3.00
N PHE A 153 -3.25 -18.95 -3.70
CA PHE A 153 -2.81 -19.41 -5.02
C PHE A 153 -1.53 -20.25 -4.96
N ILE A 154 -0.77 -20.13 -3.85
CA ILE A 154 0.38 -20.98 -3.56
C ILE A 154 0.41 -21.31 -2.07
N SER A 155 0.56 -22.60 -1.75
CA SER A 155 0.77 -23.08 -0.37
C SER A 155 2.23 -23.39 -0.21
N HIS A 156 2.93 -22.76 0.71
CA HIS A 156 4.36 -22.88 1.01
C HIS A 156 5.31 -22.16 0.02
N GLY A 157 6.28 -21.47 0.56
CA GLY A 157 7.40 -20.91 -0.14
C GLY A 157 7.11 -19.69 -1.01
N ALA A 158 5.98 -19.01 -0.82
CA ALA A 158 5.68 -17.77 -1.53
C ALA A 158 6.55 -16.63 -0.98
N GLU A 159 7.37 -16.05 -1.85
CA GLU A 159 8.18 -14.87 -1.56
C GLU A 159 8.18 -13.92 -2.78
N TYR A 160 8.40 -12.61 -2.53
CA TYR A 160 8.55 -11.59 -3.59
C TYR A 160 7.39 -11.59 -4.60
N ILE A 161 6.16 -11.56 -4.10
CA ILE A 161 4.96 -11.50 -4.92
C ILE A 161 4.87 -10.13 -5.61
N SER A 162 4.51 -10.15 -6.89
CA SER A 162 4.17 -8.96 -7.67
C SER A 162 2.88 -9.22 -8.42
N THR A 163 2.05 -8.20 -8.51
CA THR A 163 0.74 -8.27 -9.19
C THR A 163 0.70 -7.22 -10.28
N SER A 164 0.20 -7.58 -11.47
CA SER A 164 0.02 -6.66 -12.58
C SER A 164 -1.26 -6.99 -13.34
N TYR A 165 -2.00 -5.95 -13.69
CA TYR A 165 -3.17 -6.08 -14.58
C TYR A 165 -2.70 -6.05 -16.04
N ILE A 166 -3.24 -6.92 -16.86
CA ILE A 166 -2.83 -7.11 -18.25
C ILE A 166 -3.89 -6.69 -19.29
N GLY A 167 -4.93 -5.94 -18.91
CA GLY A 167 -5.96 -5.40 -19.82
C GLY A 167 -7.17 -6.30 -19.98
#